data_c326400ecb466049aba1d820223b8a5d
#
_entry.id   c326400ecb466049aba1d820223b8a5d
#
_cell.length_a   1.000
_cell.length_b   1.000
_cell.length_c   1.000
_cell.angle_alpha   90.00
_cell.angle_beta   90.00
_cell.angle_gamma   90.00
#
_symmetry.space_group_name_H-M   'P 1'
#
loop_
_entity.id
_entity.type
_entity.pdbx_description
1 polymer ?
#
loop_
_entity_poly.entity_id
_entity_poly.type
_entity_poly.pdbx_seq_one_letter_code
_entity_poly.pdbx_strand_id
1 'polypeptide(L)'
;DLRDRVVRAVAQPGDDPKSTVRRVRNWEQGKNAPTSREDLFRIAFALELDEEQTSGLLGLCTDYGIHYRNGRELTYAYCLRRGLNYEQASDLYASLPDPSRSNRSMPGKGPFSDTQQIVSAFSSVHDDQEFIRLYEEYLDSFGTCTSGPGTTLTVSFRYWRLRTG
;
A
#
# COMPACT_ATOMS: atom_id res chain seq x y z
N ASP A 1 -4.92 -12.01 -19.00
CA ASP A 1 -4.47 -12.96 -17.97
C ASP A 1 -4.04 -12.20 -16.72
N LEU A 2 -4.39 -12.74 -15.53
CA LEU A 2 -4.04 -12.12 -14.24
C LEU A 2 -2.52 -11.96 -14.07
N ARG A 3 -1.75 -12.96 -14.53
CA ARG A 3 -0.29 -12.88 -14.53
C ARG A 3 0.21 -11.67 -15.31
N ASP A 4 -0.33 -11.43 -16.50
CA ASP A 4 0.10 -10.32 -17.36
C ASP A 4 -0.24 -8.96 -16.72
N ARG A 5 -1.36 -8.89 -15.99
CA ARG A 5 -1.73 -7.68 -15.21
C ARG A 5 -0.69 -7.42 -14.11
N VAL A 6 -0.32 -8.44 -13.35
CA VAL A 6 0.69 -8.32 -12.30
C VAL A 6 2.07 -7.99 -12.88
N VAL A 7 2.50 -8.66 -13.96
CA VAL A 7 3.78 -8.37 -14.63
C VAL A 7 3.86 -6.91 -15.03
N ARG A 8 2.80 -6.37 -15.66
CA ARG A 8 2.75 -4.95 -16.05
C ARG A 8 2.79 -4.01 -14.85
N ALA A 9 2.08 -4.36 -13.78
CA ALA A 9 2.00 -3.51 -12.59
C ALA A 9 3.33 -3.42 -11.82
N VAL A 10 4.11 -4.51 -11.77
CA VAL A 10 5.38 -4.54 -11.03
C VAL A 10 6.61 -4.22 -11.87
N ALA A 11 6.45 -4.10 -13.20
CA ALA A 11 7.52 -3.69 -14.09
C ALA A 11 7.93 -2.24 -13.78
N GLN A 12 9.24 -2.00 -13.67
CA GLN A 12 9.80 -0.67 -13.45
C GLN A 12 10.53 -0.20 -14.72
N PRO A 13 10.65 1.12 -14.91
CA PRO A 13 11.47 1.66 -15.99
C PRO A 13 12.90 1.11 -15.93
N GLY A 14 13.35 0.46 -17.00
CA GLY A 14 14.67 -0.17 -17.06
C GLY A 14 14.71 -1.65 -16.67
N ASP A 15 13.62 -2.25 -16.20
CA ASP A 15 13.55 -3.68 -15.94
C ASP A 15 13.62 -4.47 -17.27
N ASP A 16 14.39 -5.58 -17.24
CA ASP A 16 14.32 -6.57 -18.32
C ASP A 16 12.97 -7.31 -18.25
N PRO A 17 12.14 -7.30 -19.31
CA PRO A 17 10.82 -7.92 -19.31
C PRO A 17 10.86 -9.42 -18.93
N LYS A 18 11.88 -10.16 -19.36
CA LYS A 18 12.04 -11.58 -19.04
C LYS A 18 12.31 -11.80 -17.54
N SER A 19 13.08 -10.90 -16.95
CA SER A 19 13.37 -10.91 -15.51
C SER A 19 12.10 -10.68 -14.69
N THR A 20 11.28 -9.71 -15.08
CA THR A 20 10.00 -9.41 -14.42
C THR A 20 9.03 -10.59 -14.50
N VAL A 21 8.87 -11.17 -15.67
CA VAL A 21 8.04 -12.39 -15.86
C VAL A 21 8.53 -13.55 -15.00
N ARG A 22 9.86 -13.78 -14.95
CA ARG A 22 10.46 -14.82 -14.10
C ARG A 22 10.21 -14.55 -12.61
N ARG A 23 10.32 -13.28 -12.17
CA ARG A 23 10.04 -12.85 -10.80
C ARG A 23 8.61 -13.18 -10.39
N VAL A 24 7.63 -12.77 -11.20
CA VAL A 24 6.20 -13.04 -10.95
C VAL A 24 5.91 -14.56 -10.95
N ARG A 25 6.49 -15.32 -11.91
CA ARG A 25 6.35 -16.77 -11.92
C ARG A 25 6.89 -17.44 -10.64
N ASN A 26 8.00 -16.96 -10.11
CA ASN A 26 8.56 -17.47 -8.86
C ASN A 26 7.64 -17.20 -7.67
N TRP A 27 6.98 -16.05 -7.64
CA TRP A 27 5.96 -15.73 -6.63
C TRP A 27 4.76 -16.67 -6.73
N GLU A 28 4.23 -16.90 -7.94
CA GLU A 28 3.13 -17.84 -8.16
C GLU A 28 3.46 -19.27 -7.72
N GLN A 29 4.70 -19.69 -7.91
CA GLN A 29 5.19 -21.02 -7.53
C GLN A 29 5.54 -21.13 -6.04
N GLY A 30 5.44 -20.05 -5.29
CA GLY A 30 5.78 -20.00 -3.88
C GLY A 30 7.28 -20.19 -3.59
N LYS A 31 8.15 -19.98 -4.59
CA LYS A 31 9.61 -20.08 -4.43
C LYS A 31 10.17 -18.92 -3.63
N ASN A 32 9.56 -17.77 -3.75
CA ASN A 32 9.82 -16.56 -2.96
C ASN A 32 8.54 -15.71 -2.91
N ALA A 33 8.56 -14.67 -2.12
CA ALA A 33 7.46 -13.70 -2.02
C ALA A 33 7.93 -12.29 -2.41
N PRO A 34 7.02 -11.39 -2.82
CA PRO A 34 7.34 -9.97 -2.91
C PRO A 34 7.78 -9.46 -1.54
N THR A 35 8.91 -8.78 -1.47
CA THR A 35 9.43 -8.19 -0.23
C THR A 35 9.18 -6.70 -0.14
N SER A 36 8.94 -6.05 -1.27
CA SER A 36 8.63 -4.64 -1.36
C SER A 36 7.13 -4.40 -1.08
N ARG A 37 6.81 -3.58 -0.08
CA ARG A 37 5.43 -3.17 0.19
C ARG A 37 4.81 -2.45 -1.01
N GLU A 38 5.62 -1.67 -1.73
CA GLU A 38 5.18 -1.00 -2.96
C GLU A 38 4.76 -1.98 -4.06
N ASP A 39 5.53 -3.07 -4.28
CA ASP A 39 5.16 -4.11 -5.23
C ASP A 39 3.88 -4.83 -4.80
N LEU A 40 3.67 -5.04 -3.50
CA LEU A 40 2.44 -5.62 -2.96
C LEU A 40 1.22 -4.73 -3.22
N PHE A 41 1.34 -3.41 -3.06
CA PHE A 41 0.27 -2.48 -3.43
C PHE A 41 0.01 -2.49 -4.94
N ARG A 42 1.05 -2.48 -5.78
CA ARG A 42 0.89 -2.60 -7.24
C ARG A 42 0.16 -3.88 -7.64
N ILE A 43 0.48 -5.00 -6.99
CA ILE A 43 -0.22 -6.27 -7.16
C ILE A 43 -1.68 -6.15 -6.73
N ALA A 44 -1.94 -5.55 -5.57
CA ALA A 44 -3.29 -5.37 -5.06
C ALA A 44 -4.17 -4.56 -6.02
N PHE A 45 -3.68 -3.43 -6.52
CA PHE A 45 -4.37 -2.64 -7.54
C PHE A 45 -4.56 -3.39 -8.85
N ALA A 46 -3.55 -4.13 -9.32
CA ALA A 46 -3.64 -4.92 -10.55
C ALA A 46 -4.68 -6.04 -10.46
N LEU A 47 -4.88 -6.60 -9.27
CA LEU A 47 -5.84 -7.65 -9.00
C LEU A 47 -7.21 -7.11 -8.54
N GLU A 48 -7.36 -5.79 -8.45
CA GLU A 48 -8.59 -5.13 -7.97
C GLU A 48 -9.01 -5.65 -6.58
N LEU A 49 -8.02 -5.81 -5.69
CA LEU A 49 -8.29 -6.19 -4.31
C LEU A 49 -8.88 -5.00 -3.55
N ASP A 50 -9.75 -5.29 -2.61
CA ASP A 50 -10.23 -4.28 -1.66
C ASP A 50 -9.21 -4.00 -0.54
N GLU A 51 -9.52 -3.04 0.33
CA GLU A 51 -8.65 -2.64 1.42
C GLU A 51 -8.34 -3.79 2.38
N GLU A 52 -9.35 -4.59 2.73
CA GLU A 52 -9.20 -5.72 3.66
C GLU A 52 -8.34 -6.83 3.06
N GLN A 53 -8.59 -7.18 1.81
CA GLN A 53 -7.81 -8.17 1.06
C GLN A 53 -6.36 -7.72 0.90
N THR A 54 -6.15 -6.42 0.64
CA THR A 54 -4.81 -5.84 0.52
C THR A 54 -4.08 -5.86 1.86
N SER A 55 -4.76 -5.52 2.95
CA SER A 55 -4.19 -5.60 4.30
C SER A 55 -3.81 -7.04 4.66
N GLY A 56 -4.64 -8.00 4.29
CA GLY A 56 -4.34 -9.43 4.43
C GLY A 56 -3.11 -9.86 3.62
N LEU A 57 -3.02 -9.43 2.35
CA LEU A 57 -1.86 -9.71 1.49
C LEU A 57 -0.56 -9.15 2.07
N LEU A 58 -0.59 -7.90 2.54
CA LEU A 58 0.56 -7.27 3.20
C LEU A 58 0.96 -8.02 4.48
N GLY A 59 -0.01 -8.38 5.33
CA GLY A 59 0.26 -9.12 6.55
C GLY A 59 0.79 -10.54 6.32
N LEU A 60 0.49 -11.16 5.17
CA LEU A 60 1.04 -12.46 4.79
C LEU A 60 2.48 -12.38 4.27
N CYS A 61 2.84 -11.28 3.61
CA CYS A 61 4.15 -11.11 2.95
C CYS A 61 5.13 -10.27 3.78
N THR A 62 4.62 -9.52 4.75
CA THR A 62 5.38 -8.64 5.64
C THR A 62 4.89 -8.83 7.09
N ASP A 63 5.46 -8.07 8.03
CA ASP A 63 5.13 -8.23 9.45
C ASP A 63 3.73 -7.71 9.84
N TYR A 64 3.10 -6.89 9.00
CA TYR A 64 1.80 -6.25 9.31
C TYR A 64 1.04 -5.83 8.03
N GLY A 65 -0.27 -5.60 8.17
CA GLY A 65 -1.16 -5.12 7.12
C GLY A 65 -0.90 -3.67 6.69
N ILE A 66 -1.93 -2.95 6.28
CA ILE A 66 -1.82 -1.55 5.88
C ILE A 66 -1.39 -0.68 7.08
N HIS A 67 -0.41 0.16 6.87
CA HIS A 67 0.12 1.07 7.89
C HIS A 67 -0.53 2.45 7.76
N TYR A 68 -1.65 2.65 8.45
CA TYR A 68 -2.47 3.87 8.35
C TYR A 68 -1.80 5.16 8.86
N ARG A 69 -0.68 5.05 9.57
CA ARG A 69 0.15 6.21 9.95
C ARG A 69 1.21 6.56 8.91
N ASN A 70 1.25 5.82 7.81
CA ASN A 70 2.03 6.15 6.63
C ASN A 70 1.11 6.82 5.61
N GLY A 71 1.36 8.07 5.28
CA GLY A 71 0.50 8.85 4.40
C GLY A 71 0.30 8.23 3.02
N ARG A 72 1.34 7.58 2.45
CA ARG A 72 1.24 6.86 1.18
C ARG A 72 0.30 5.66 1.27
N GLU A 73 0.48 4.82 2.28
CA GLU A 73 -0.35 3.63 2.46
C GLU A 73 -1.81 3.97 2.81
N LEU A 74 -2.02 5.03 3.57
CA LEU A 74 -3.35 5.59 3.84
C LEU A 74 -4.04 6.05 2.56
N THR A 75 -3.31 6.75 1.68
CA THR A 75 -3.82 7.18 0.37
C THR A 75 -4.17 5.98 -0.50
N TYR A 76 -3.32 4.96 -0.51
CA TYR A 76 -3.59 3.72 -1.25
C TYR A 76 -4.83 2.98 -0.71
N ALA A 77 -4.99 2.88 0.62
CA ALA A 77 -6.18 2.30 1.24
C ALA A 77 -7.47 3.04 0.82
N TYR A 78 -7.43 4.37 0.83
CA TYR A 78 -8.54 5.19 0.34
C TYR A 78 -8.86 4.91 -1.14
N CYS A 79 -7.85 4.85 -2.00
CA CYS A 79 -8.02 4.59 -3.43
C CYS A 79 -8.54 3.18 -3.72
N LEU A 80 -8.10 2.16 -2.95
CA LEU A 80 -8.61 0.79 -3.05
C LEU A 80 -10.11 0.73 -2.73
N ARG A 81 -10.57 1.42 -1.69
CA ARG A 81 -12.01 1.52 -1.36
C ARG A 81 -12.83 2.16 -2.48
N ARG A 82 -12.23 3.13 -3.16
CA ARG A 82 -12.85 3.85 -4.30
C ARG A 82 -12.78 3.07 -5.62
N GLY A 83 -12.08 1.95 -5.67
CA GLY A 83 -11.84 1.20 -6.90
C GLY A 83 -10.99 1.96 -7.93
N LEU A 84 -10.13 2.89 -7.47
CA LEU A 84 -9.19 3.61 -8.31
C LEU A 84 -8.01 2.70 -8.69
N ASN A 85 -7.28 3.07 -9.75
CA ASN A 85 -6.09 2.34 -10.14
C ASN A 85 -4.82 2.87 -9.46
N TYR A 86 -3.70 2.15 -9.62
CA TYR A 86 -2.41 2.53 -9.00
C TYR A 86 -1.90 3.89 -9.46
N GLU A 87 -2.06 4.24 -10.75
CA GLU A 87 -1.61 5.54 -11.29
C GLU A 87 -2.37 6.68 -10.63
N GLN A 88 -3.69 6.58 -10.56
CA GLN A 88 -4.55 7.55 -9.87
C GLN A 88 -4.19 7.69 -8.39
N ALA A 89 -3.90 6.58 -7.72
CA ALA A 89 -3.48 6.59 -6.32
C ALA A 89 -2.12 7.25 -6.13
N SER A 90 -1.18 7.01 -7.04
CA SER A 90 0.15 7.63 -7.04
C SER A 90 0.07 9.14 -7.32
N ASP A 91 -0.77 9.55 -8.27
CA ASP A 91 -0.98 10.96 -8.62
C ASP A 91 -1.65 11.72 -7.48
N LEU A 92 -2.66 11.10 -6.85
CA LEU A 92 -3.29 11.69 -5.66
C LEU A 92 -2.25 11.88 -4.55
N TYR A 93 -1.46 10.86 -4.24
CA TYR A 93 -0.41 10.97 -3.22
C TYR A 93 0.62 12.05 -3.57
N ALA A 94 1.02 12.16 -4.83
CA ALA A 94 1.98 13.18 -5.29
C ALA A 94 1.43 14.61 -5.16
N SER A 95 0.11 14.78 -5.16
CA SER A 95 -0.55 16.08 -4.95
C SER A 95 -0.66 16.49 -3.49
N LEU A 96 -0.46 15.55 -2.55
CA LEU A 96 -0.57 15.80 -1.12
C LEU A 96 0.69 16.46 -0.56
N PRO A 97 0.56 17.23 0.54
CA PRO A 97 1.72 17.80 1.20
C PRO A 97 2.61 16.71 1.80
N ASP A 98 3.92 16.87 1.65
CA ASP A 98 4.91 15.92 2.18
C ASP A 98 5.02 16.07 3.71
N PRO A 99 4.77 15.01 4.48
CA PRO A 99 4.90 15.05 5.95
C PRO A 99 6.31 15.44 6.43
N SER A 100 7.35 15.14 5.63
CA SER A 100 8.74 15.49 5.97
C SER A 100 9.04 16.98 5.87
N ARG A 101 8.20 17.75 5.18
CA ARG A 101 8.31 19.21 5.05
C ARG A 101 7.54 19.99 6.11
N SER A 102 6.79 19.31 6.95
CA SER A 102 6.16 19.91 8.12
C SER A 102 7.26 20.36 9.10
N ASN A 103 7.60 21.64 9.05
CA ASN A 103 8.68 22.26 9.84
C ASN A 103 8.22 22.53 11.29
N ARG A 104 7.31 21.72 11.81
CA ARG A 104 6.81 21.81 13.18
C ARG A 104 7.64 20.94 14.08
N SER A 105 8.71 21.54 14.60
CA SER A 105 9.50 21.04 15.73
C SER A 105 8.63 20.96 16.98
N MET A 106 7.82 19.95 17.12
CA MET A 106 7.32 19.47 18.39
C MET A 106 6.88 18.01 18.26
N PRO A 107 7.38 17.08 19.08
CA PRO A 107 6.66 15.87 19.38
C PRO A 107 5.49 16.26 20.31
N GLY A 108 4.63 17.14 19.81
CA GLY A 108 3.39 17.47 20.46
C GLY A 108 2.41 16.40 20.15
N LYS A 109 1.79 15.84 21.16
CA LYS A 109 0.55 15.11 21.07
C LYS A 109 -0.41 15.88 20.17
N GLY A 110 -0.39 15.60 18.86
CA GLY A 110 -1.49 16.00 18.00
C GLY A 110 -2.76 15.43 18.63
N PRO A 111 -3.93 16.04 18.44
CA PRO A 111 -5.18 15.61 19.06
C PRO A 111 -5.53 14.16 18.76
N PHE A 112 -4.80 13.48 17.84
CA PHE A 112 -5.06 12.14 17.36
C PHE A 112 -3.78 11.30 17.40
N SER A 113 -3.50 10.70 18.55
CA SER A 113 -2.33 9.83 18.75
C SER A 113 -2.60 8.36 18.45
N ASP A 114 -3.86 7.98 18.18
CA ASP A 114 -4.25 6.59 18.02
C ASP A 114 -4.52 6.24 16.55
N THR A 115 -3.94 5.12 16.08
CA THR A 115 -4.16 4.58 14.73
C THR A 115 -5.64 4.33 14.45
N GLN A 116 -6.42 3.91 15.45
CA GLN A 116 -7.85 3.68 15.31
C GLN A 116 -8.63 4.97 15.01
N GLN A 117 -8.22 6.09 15.55
CA GLN A 117 -8.83 7.39 15.26
C GLN A 117 -8.59 7.80 13.80
N ILE A 118 -7.38 7.58 13.29
CA ILE A 118 -7.06 7.81 11.87
C ILE A 118 -7.94 6.92 10.99
N VAL A 119 -7.98 5.63 11.26
CA VAL A 119 -8.80 4.67 10.50
C VAL A 119 -10.27 5.08 10.52
N SER A 120 -10.82 5.44 11.68
CA SER A 120 -12.22 5.86 11.81
C SER A 120 -12.52 7.14 11.06
N ALA A 121 -11.63 8.15 11.14
CA ALA A 121 -11.80 9.42 10.44
C ALA A 121 -11.78 9.23 8.92
N PHE A 122 -10.85 8.43 8.40
CA PHE A 122 -10.72 8.22 6.96
C PHE A 122 -11.68 7.17 6.38
N SER A 123 -12.29 6.32 7.21
CA SER A 123 -13.22 5.28 6.74
C SER A 123 -14.52 5.85 6.15
N SER A 124 -14.95 7.01 6.59
CA SER A 124 -16.17 7.68 6.13
C SER A 124 -15.96 8.63 4.96
N VAL A 125 -14.71 8.84 4.53
CA VAL A 125 -14.37 9.78 3.45
C VAL A 125 -14.64 9.14 2.09
N HIS A 126 -15.44 9.81 1.26
CA HIS A 126 -15.82 9.36 -0.07
C HIS A 126 -15.47 10.35 -1.19
N ASP A 127 -14.96 11.52 -0.83
CA ASP A 127 -14.59 12.58 -1.77
C ASP A 127 -13.11 12.95 -1.65
N ASP A 128 -12.46 13.21 -2.79
CA ASP A 128 -11.02 13.51 -2.84
C ASP A 128 -10.68 14.83 -2.15
N GLN A 129 -11.56 15.83 -2.21
CA GLN A 129 -11.32 17.11 -1.53
C GLN A 129 -11.42 16.96 -0.01
N GLU A 130 -12.39 16.18 0.46
CA GLU A 130 -12.50 15.84 1.88
C GLU A 130 -11.30 15.02 2.35
N PHE A 131 -10.82 14.09 1.53
CA PHE A 131 -9.62 13.31 1.81
C PHE A 131 -8.39 14.20 1.96
N ILE A 132 -8.15 15.11 1.00
CA ILE A 132 -7.01 16.04 1.01
C ILE A 132 -7.06 16.93 2.27
N ARG A 133 -8.22 17.51 2.57
CA ARG A 133 -8.39 18.34 3.76
C ARG A 133 -8.08 17.58 5.05
N LEU A 134 -8.62 16.37 5.17
CA LEU A 134 -8.39 15.53 6.34
C LEU A 134 -6.93 15.08 6.43
N TYR A 135 -6.31 14.77 5.29
CA TYR A 135 -4.89 14.43 5.23
C TYR A 135 -4.00 15.58 5.74
N GLU A 136 -4.29 16.82 5.35
CA GLU A 136 -3.59 18.02 5.85
C GLU A 136 -3.75 18.20 7.36
N GLU A 137 -4.96 17.95 7.88
CA GLU A 137 -5.26 18.04 9.32
C GLU A 137 -4.45 17.00 10.13
N TYR A 138 -4.27 15.80 9.57
CA TYR A 138 -3.53 14.70 10.21
C TYR A 138 -2.05 14.63 9.85
N LEU A 139 -1.54 15.58 9.08
CA LEU A 139 -0.18 15.56 8.54
C LEU A 139 0.89 15.33 9.63
N ASP A 140 0.74 15.98 10.78
CA ASP A 140 1.67 15.86 11.92
C ASP A 140 1.56 14.50 12.65
N SER A 141 0.52 13.72 12.38
CA SER A 141 0.30 12.39 12.97
C SER A 141 0.94 11.27 12.14
N PHE A 142 1.35 11.56 10.90
CA PHE A 142 2.05 10.60 10.07
C PHE A 142 3.52 10.52 10.48
N GLY A 143 3.90 9.39 11.07
CA GLY A 143 5.29 9.13 11.45
C GLY A 143 6.16 8.81 10.23
N THR A 144 7.43 9.16 10.30
CA THR A 144 8.44 8.60 9.39
C THR A 144 8.66 7.13 9.76
N CYS A 145 8.06 6.22 9.01
CA CYS A 145 8.37 4.80 9.17
C CYS A 145 9.77 4.53 8.63
N THR A 146 10.73 4.38 9.52
CA THR A 146 11.99 3.72 9.19
C THR A 146 11.70 2.24 9.00
N SER A 147 11.88 1.75 7.78
CA SER A 147 11.80 0.32 7.47
C SER A 147 12.86 -0.43 8.26
N GLY A 148 12.45 -1.17 9.29
CA GLY A 148 13.33 -2.13 9.97
C GLY A 148 13.63 -3.33 9.06
N PRO A 149 14.75 -4.05 9.26
CA PRO A 149 15.08 -5.25 8.47
C PRO A 149 14.04 -6.35 8.72
N GLY A 150 13.31 -6.73 7.67
CA GLY A 150 12.27 -7.74 7.74
C GLY A 150 12.82 -9.13 7.97
N THR A 151 12.18 -9.87 8.86
CA THR A 151 12.40 -11.30 9.07
C THR A 151 11.75 -12.07 7.93
N THR A 152 12.52 -12.88 7.21
CA THR A 152 12.02 -13.68 6.08
C THR A 152 11.16 -14.83 6.60
N LEU A 153 9.84 -14.67 6.56
CA LEU A 153 8.91 -15.78 6.74
C LEU A 153 8.55 -16.38 5.37
N THR A 154 8.74 -17.67 5.24
CA THR A 154 8.35 -18.44 4.05
C THR A 154 6.81 -18.51 4.01
N VAL A 155 6.19 -17.62 3.27
CA VAL A 155 4.73 -17.60 3.14
C VAL A 155 4.32 -18.35 1.90
N SER A 156 3.55 -19.42 2.10
CA SER A 156 2.94 -20.20 1.03
C SER A 156 1.80 -19.38 0.40
N PHE A 157 1.94 -19.05 -0.88
CA PHE A 157 0.95 -18.33 -1.69
C PHE A 157 -0.31 -19.18 -1.92
N ARG A 158 -0.98 -19.63 -0.85
CA ARG A 158 -2.29 -20.31 -0.97
C ARG A 158 -3.41 -19.37 -1.44
N TYR A 159 -3.24 -18.08 -1.30
CA TYR A 159 -4.26 -17.09 -1.67
C TYR A 159 -4.49 -16.96 -3.18
N TRP A 160 -3.48 -17.27 -3.99
CA TRP A 160 -3.58 -17.23 -5.45
C TRP A 160 -4.48 -18.34 -6.02
N ARG A 161 -4.61 -19.47 -5.32
CA ARG A 161 -5.38 -20.63 -5.79
C ARG A 161 -6.89 -20.52 -5.59
N LEU A 162 -7.36 -19.66 -4.73
CA LEU A 162 -8.79 -19.57 -4.41
C LEU A 162 -9.60 -18.73 -5.40
N ARG A 163 -8.95 -18.01 -6.30
CA ARG A 163 -9.63 -17.14 -7.28
C ARG A 163 -9.45 -17.59 -8.75
N THR A 164 -8.73 -18.68 -9.02
CA THR A 164 -8.52 -19.26 -10.36
C THR A 164 -9.21 -20.63 -10.54
N GLY A 165 -10.10 -21.00 -9.62
CA GLY A 165 -10.97 -22.18 -9.74
C GLY A 165 -12.34 -21.83 -10.23
#